data_d2d7d852b896cd6cf7df43105aa9d6e1
#
_entry.id   d2d7d852b896cd6cf7df43105aa9d6e1
#
_cell.length_a   1.000
_cell.length_b   1.000
_cell.length_c   1.000
_cell.angle_alpha   90.00
_cell.angle_beta   90.00
_cell.angle_gamma   90.00
#
_symmetry.space_group_name_H-M   'P 1'
#
loop_
_entity.id
_entity.type
_entity.pdbx_description
1 polymer ?
#
loop_
_entity_poly.entity_id
_entity_poly.type
_entity_poly.pdbx_seq_one_letter_code
_entity_poly.pdbx_strand_id
1 'polypeptide(L)'
;LKRIDKLVKPDECYLVVDAMIGQEAANVAKAFNDALELNACILTKLDGDARGGAAMSIKGVTGVPVKFVGVGEKVDKLEDFVPERMAGRIMGQGDLMGVVEKIASIQSQISEDEMKKQQEALQKGQFTIEMFRQQFATIAKMGMKDMLGRMPGMSEMIPEGEDPE
;
A
#
# COMPACT_ATOMS: atom_id res chain seq x y z
N LEU A 1 -10.13 23.70 -16.35
CA LEU A 1 -8.78 23.28 -15.97
C LEU A 1 -7.72 24.05 -16.74
N LYS A 2 -7.68 24.08 -18.08
CA LYS A 2 -6.70 24.85 -18.88
C LYS A 2 -6.56 26.32 -18.48
N ARG A 3 -7.67 26.96 -18.05
CA ARG A 3 -7.63 28.35 -17.57
C ARG A 3 -6.96 28.45 -16.20
N ILE A 4 -7.17 27.50 -15.33
CA ILE A 4 -6.53 27.42 -14.00
C ILE A 4 -5.04 27.18 -14.17
N ASP A 5 -4.67 26.23 -14.99
CA ASP A 5 -3.29 25.89 -15.31
C ASP A 5 -2.49 27.14 -15.79
N LYS A 6 -3.05 27.89 -16.73
CA LYS A 6 -2.44 29.14 -17.21
C LYS A 6 -2.30 30.24 -16.16
N LEU A 7 -3.21 30.29 -15.18
CA LEU A 7 -3.17 31.30 -14.12
C LEU A 7 -2.23 30.92 -12.98
N VAL A 8 -2.27 29.65 -12.56
CA VAL A 8 -1.51 29.14 -11.41
C VAL A 8 -0.07 28.80 -11.80
N LYS A 9 0.12 28.30 -13.04
CA LYS A 9 1.41 27.79 -13.56
C LYS A 9 2.05 26.83 -12.56
N PRO A 10 1.40 25.67 -12.28
CA PRO A 10 1.91 24.70 -11.32
C PRO A 10 3.24 24.11 -11.80
N ASP A 11 4.13 23.81 -10.87
CA ASP A 11 5.39 23.11 -11.17
C ASP A 11 5.15 21.67 -11.62
N GLU A 12 4.13 21.01 -11.04
CA GLU A 12 3.71 19.65 -11.37
C GLU A 12 2.18 19.53 -11.38
N CYS A 13 1.66 18.79 -12.33
CA CYS A 13 0.24 18.51 -12.49
C CYS A 13 0.01 16.99 -12.34
N TYR A 14 -0.68 16.58 -11.27
CA TYR A 14 -0.99 15.19 -11.02
C TYR A 14 -2.47 14.90 -11.21
N LEU A 15 -2.76 13.78 -11.89
CA LEU A 15 -4.11 13.26 -12.00
C LEU A 15 -4.36 12.18 -10.96
N VAL A 16 -5.39 12.37 -10.14
CA VAL A 16 -5.87 11.34 -9.22
C VAL A 16 -6.88 10.46 -9.93
N VAL A 17 -6.61 9.16 -9.99
CA VAL A 17 -7.42 8.17 -10.72
C VAL A 17 -7.77 7.01 -9.81
N ASP A 18 -9.00 6.53 -9.89
CA ASP A 18 -9.47 5.33 -9.20
C ASP A 18 -8.98 4.07 -9.95
N ALA A 19 -8.19 3.21 -9.29
CA ALA A 19 -7.69 1.98 -9.90
C ALA A 19 -8.79 0.95 -10.20
N MET A 20 -9.91 1.01 -9.48
CA MET A 20 -11.04 0.08 -9.64
C MET A 20 -11.80 0.23 -10.97
N ILE A 21 -11.66 1.37 -11.65
CA ILE A 21 -12.29 1.55 -12.97
C ILE A 21 -11.54 0.84 -14.12
N GLY A 22 -10.43 0.16 -13.80
CA GLY A 22 -9.71 -0.70 -14.76
C GLY A 22 -9.19 0.07 -15.98
N GLN A 23 -9.45 -0.45 -17.17
CA GLN A 23 -8.96 0.15 -18.43
C GLN A 23 -9.51 1.55 -18.70
N GLU A 24 -10.67 1.90 -18.16
CA GLU A 24 -11.23 3.25 -18.30
C GLU A 24 -10.34 4.31 -17.66
N ALA A 25 -9.56 3.94 -16.64
CA ALA A 25 -8.53 4.79 -16.05
C ALA A 25 -7.54 5.33 -17.10
N ALA A 26 -7.16 4.52 -18.09
CA ALA A 26 -6.25 4.92 -19.14
C ALA A 26 -6.88 5.92 -20.11
N ASN A 27 -8.16 5.75 -20.44
CA ASN A 27 -8.91 6.68 -21.31
C ASN A 27 -9.05 8.05 -20.63
N VAL A 28 -9.41 8.04 -19.34
CA VAL A 28 -9.50 9.26 -18.53
C VAL A 28 -8.14 9.95 -18.47
N ALA A 29 -7.08 9.21 -18.13
CA ALA A 29 -5.72 9.76 -18.04
C ALA A 29 -5.26 10.34 -19.38
N LYS A 30 -5.56 9.67 -20.50
CA LYS A 30 -5.25 10.17 -21.83
C LYS A 30 -5.96 11.50 -22.13
N ALA A 31 -7.26 11.58 -21.89
CA ALA A 31 -8.04 12.79 -22.14
C ALA A 31 -7.52 13.99 -21.30
N PHE A 32 -7.11 13.75 -20.06
CA PHE A 32 -6.52 14.78 -19.21
C PHE A 32 -5.11 15.15 -19.67
N ASN A 33 -4.28 14.17 -20.04
CA ASN A 33 -2.92 14.41 -20.52
C ASN A 33 -2.90 15.21 -21.83
N ASP A 34 -3.81 14.91 -22.76
CA ASP A 34 -3.97 15.66 -24.00
C ASP A 34 -4.38 17.14 -23.75
N ALA A 35 -4.96 17.41 -22.57
CA ALA A 35 -5.44 18.74 -22.21
C ALA A 35 -4.47 19.56 -21.35
N LEU A 36 -3.69 18.92 -20.46
CA LEU A 36 -2.97 19.59 -19.36
C LEU A 36 -1.47 19.23 -19.24
N GLU A 37 -0.94 18.33 -20.04
CA GLU A 37 0.42 17.80 -19.87
C GLU A 37 0.69 17.28 -18.45
N LEU A 38 0.17 16.11 -18.13
CA LEU A 38 0.32 15.53 -16.80
C LEU A 38 1.76 15.11 -16.52
N ASN A 39 2.28 15.45 -15.34
CA ASN A 39 3.60 15.02 -14.88
C ASN A 39 3.55 13.61 -14.29
N ALA A 40 2.45 13.26 -13.57
CA ALA A 40 2.25 11.94 -13.00
C ALA A 40 0.77 11.66 -12.72
N CYS A 41 0.50 10.39 -12.37
CA CYS A 41 -0.78 9.95 -11.82
C CYS A 41 -0.62 9.47 -10.38
N ILE A 42 -1.70 9.62 -9.60
CA ILE A 42 -1.88 9.02 -8.28
C ILE A 42 -3.03 8.02 -8.43
N LEU A 43 -2.76 6.74 -8.13
CA LEU A 43 -3.79 5.70 -8.16
C LEU A 43 -4.38 5.50 -6.78
N THR A 44 -5.68 5.66 -6.65
CA THR A 44 -6.41 5.38 -5.40
C THR A 44 -7.05 4.00 -5.45
N LYS A 45 -7.43 3.47 -4.30
CA LYS A 45 -8.12 2.17 -4.13
C LYS A 45 -7.35 0.98 -4.70
N LEU A 46 -6.02 1.03 -4.62
CA LEU A 46 -5.18 -0.06 -5.11
C LEU A 46 -5.28 -1.32 -4.25
N ASP A 47 -5.78 -1.19 -3.02
CA ASP A 47 -6.15 -2.31 -2.14
C ASP A 47 -7.26 -3.19 -2.72
N GLY A 48 -8.16 -2.61 -3.55
CA GLY A 48 -9.19 -3.35 -4.29
C GLY A 48 -8.76 -3.85 -5.67
N ASP A 49 -7.65 -3.35 -6.24
CA ASP A 49 -7.11 -3.79 -7.52
C ASP A 49 -6.04 -4.88 -7.33
N ALA A 50 -6.48 -6.14 -7.26
CA ALA A 50 -5.61 -7.28 -7.02
C ALA A 50 -4.50 -7.46 -8.07
N ARG A 51 -4.67 -6.94 -9.29
CA ARG A 51 -3.77 -7.16 -10.43
C ARG A 51 -3.00 -5.93 -10.91
N GLY A 52 -3.26 -4.74 -10.38
CA GLY A 52 -2.58 -3.51 -10.78
C GLY A 52 -2.73 -3.13 -12.26
N GLY A 53 -3.79 -3.60 -12.92
CA GLY A 53 -4.00 -3.41 -14.35
C GLY A 53 -4.14 -1.95 -14.75
N ALA A 54 -4.72 -1.11 -13.89
CA ALA A 54 -4.85 0.32 -14.13
C ALA A 54 -3.49 1.01 -14.29
N ALA A 55 -2.50 0.67 -13.45
CA ALA A 55 -1.15 1.25 -13.51
C ALA A 55 -0.47 0.95 -14.85
N MET A 56 -0.53 -0.32 -15.30
CA MET A 56 0.03 -0.71 -16.60
C MET A 56 -0.68 -0.03 -17.76
N SER A 57 -2.01 0.02 -17.73
CA SER A 57 -2.81 0.63 -18.81
C SER A 57 -2.55 2.12 -18.95
N ILE A 58 -2.49 2.87 -17.85
CA ILE A 58 -2.18 4.30 -17.85
C ILE A 58 -0.79 4.54 -18.44
N LYS A 59 0.22 3.84 -17.92
CA LYS A 59 1.59 3.98 -18.41
C LYS A 59 1.73 3.60 -19.89
N GLY A 60 1.08 2.51 -20.32
CA GLY A 60 1.13 2.04 -21.71
C GLY A 60 0.45 2.98 -22.69
N VAL A 61 -0.68 3.59 -22.32
CA VAL A 61 -1.48 4.44 -23.20
C VAL A 61 -0.98 5.89 -23.23
N THR A 62 -0.59 6.43 -22.08
CA THR A 62 -0.26 7.87 -21.93
C THR A 62 1.22 8.16 -21.85
N GLY A 63 2.05 7.18 -21.49
CA GLY A 63 3.45 7.39 -21.11
C GLY A 63 3.63 8.08 -19.75
N VAL A 64 2.55 8.59 -19.13
CA VAL A 64 2.58 9.28 -17.84
C VAL A 64 2.93 8.28 -16.72
N PRO A 65 3.91 8.59 -15.85
CA PRO A 65 4.26 7.72 -14.75
C PRO A 65 3.20 7.76 -13.64
N VAL A 66 3.07 6.65 -12.92
CA VAL A 66 2.41 6.65 -11.61
C VAL A 66 3.46 7.04 -10.57
N LYS A 67 3.15 7.97 -9.67
CA LYS A 67 4.08 8.45 -8.63
C LYS A 67 3.68 7.96 -7.24
N PHE A 68 2.38 7.97 -6.94
CA PHE A 68 1.86 7.54 -5.64
C PHE A 68 0.68 6.59 -5.82
N VAL A 69 0.46 5.77 -4.79
CA VAL A 69 -0.67 4.84 -4.69
C VAL A 69 -1.36 4.95 -3.34
N GLY A 70 -2.68 4.99 -3.35
CA GLY A 70 -3.52 4.89 -2.15
C GLY A 70 -3.94 3.44 -1.95
N VAL A 71 -3.55 2.88 -0.81
CA VAL A 71 -3.82 1.49 -0.42
C VAL A 71 -4.78 1.41 0.78
N GLY A 72 -5.57 2.44 1.00
CA GLY A 72 -6.57 2.56 2.06
C GLY A 72 -7.06 4.00 2.21
N GLU A 73 -7.91 4.25 3.21
CA GLU A 73 -8.61 5.54 3.38
C GLU A 73 -7.84 6.56 4.23
N LYS A 74 -6.87 6.11 5.03
CA LYS A 74 -6.10 6.98 5.92
C LYS A 74 -4.93 7.64 5.19
N VAL A 75 -4.48 8.81 5.68
CA VAL A 75 -3.38 9.58 5.09
C VAL A 75 -2.06 8.78 5.06
N ASP A 76 -1.81 7.96 6.07
CA ASP A 76 -0.66 7.04 6.16
C ASP A 76 -0.72 5.87 5.17
N LYS A 77 -1.81 5.74 4.39
CA LYS A 77 -2.01 4.76 3.34
C LYS A 77 -1.70 5.29 1.94
N LEU A 78 -1.10 6.46 1.84
CA LEU A 78 -0.50 6.96 0.60
C LEU A 78 0.96 6.51 0.57
N GLU A 79 1.31 5.69 -0.42
CA GLU A 79 2.64 5.10 -0.59
C GLU A 79 3.28 5.57 -1.90
N ASP A 80 4.61 5.59 -1.96
CA ASP A 80 5.32 5.77 -3.23
C ASP A 80 5.06 4.58 -4.16
N PHE A 81 4.90 4.85 -5.45
CA PHE A 81 4.76 3.79 -6.44
C PHE A 81 6.12 3.17 -6.75
N VAL A 82 6.30 1.92 -6.37
CA VAL A 82 7.50 1.13 -6.65
C VAL A 82 7.17 0.11 -7.74
N PRO A 83 7.71 0.29 -8.99
CA PRO A 83 7.38 -0.58 -10.13
C PRO A 83 7.66 -2.06 -9.89
N GLU A 84 8.74 -2.38 -9.18
CA GLU A 84 9.15 -3.75 -8.88
C GLU A 84 8.13 -4.45 -7.98
N ARG A 85 7.57 -3.74 -6.99
CA ARG A 85 6.51 -4.28 -6.12
C ARG A 85 5.24 -4.53 -6.92
N MET A 86 4.88 -3.60 -7.81
CA MET A 86 3.71 -3.76 -8.66
C MET A 86 3.88 -4.95 -9.61
N ALA A 87 5.05 -5.12 -10.22
CA ALA A 87 5.36 -6.28 -11.06
C ALA A 87 5.24 -7.60 -10.26
N GLY A 88 5.76 -7.65 -9.04
CA GLY A 88 5.62 -8.80 -8.14
C GLY A 88 4.16 -9.15 -7.85
N ARG A 89 3.31 -8.15 -7.57
CA ARG A 89 1.86 -8.35 -7.36
C ARG A 89 1.18 -8.88 -8.61
N ILE A 90 1.46 -8.33 -9.79
CA ILE A 90 0.89 -8.77 -11.08
C ILE A 90 1.27 -10.22 -11.38
N MET A 91 2.50 -10.60 -11.08
CA MET A 91 3.02 -11.96 -11.29
C MET A 91 2.59 -12.96 -10.20
N GLY A 92 1.81 -12.55 -9.22
CA GLY A 92 1.37 -13.40 -8.12
C GLY A 92 2.47 -13.75 -7.09
N GLN A 93 3.60 -13.05 -7.12
CA GLN A 93 4.71 -13.24 -6.17
C GLN A 93 4.48 -12.52 -4.83
N GLY A 94 3.41 -11.72 -4.72
CA GLY A 94 3.12 -10.89 -3.55
C GLY A 94 4.09 -9.71 -3.40
N ASP A 95 3.91 -8.97 -2.31
CA ASP A 95 4.80 -7.85 -1.94
C ASP A 95 5.66 -8.22 -0.72
N LEU A 96 6.57 -9.17 -0.91
CA LEU A 96 7.46 -9.64 0.17
C LEU A 96 8.34 -8.51 0.73
N MET A 97 8.81 -7.60 -0.13
CA MET A 97 9.64 -6.47 0.32
C MET A 97 8.84 -5.49 1.18
N GLY A 98 7.59 -5.20 0.82
CA GLY A 98 6.72 -4.38 1.65
C GLY A 98 6.42 -4.99 3.01
N VAL A 99 6.30 -6.32 3.09
CA VAL A 99 6.17 -7.04 4.37
C VAL A 99 7.44 -6.89 5.21
N VAL A 100 8.61 -7.08 4.63
CA VAL A 100 9.91 -6.93 5.33
C VAL A 100 10.10 -5.50 5.84
N GLU A 101 9.82 -4.48 5.03
CA GLU A 101 9.93 -3.08 5.44
C GLU A 101 8.94 -2.74 6.57
N LYS A 102 7.72 -3.26 6.50
CA LYS A 102 6.72 -3.05 7.56
C LYS A 102 7.15 -3.70 8.86
N ILE A 103 7.70 -4.92 8.83
CA ILE A 103 8.27 -5.59 10.00
C ILE A 103 9.44 -4.76 10.56
N ALA A 104 10.35 -4.29 9.72
CA ALA A 104 11.49 -3.46 10.15
C ALA A 104 11.03 -2.14 10.80
N SER A 105 10.02 -1.48 10.24
CA SER A 105 9.45 -0.25 10.80
C SER A 105 8.80 -0.46 12.17
N ILE A 106 8.19 -1.61 12.41
CA ILE A 106 7.59 -1.97 13.69
C ILE A 106 8.67 -2.35 14.72
N GLN A 107 9.70 -3.08 14.28
CA GLN A 107 10.85 -3.40 15.15
C GLN A 107 11.56 -2.14 15.64
N SER A 108 11.67 -1.11 14.79
CA SER A 108 12.27 0.17 15.20
C SER A 108 11.43 0.95 16.24
N GLN A 109 10.14 0.63 16.38
CA GLN A 109 9.24 1.23 17.37
C GLN A 109 9.23 0.49 18.71
N ILE A 110 9.75 -0.74 18.76
CA ILE A 110 9.88 -1.54 19.99
C ILE A 110 11.23 -1.24 20.58
N SER A 111 11.28 -0.79 21.85
CA SER A 111 12.55 -0.49 22.50
C SER A 111 13.39 -1.77 22.68
N GLU A 112 14.72 -1.65 22.51
CA GLU A 112 15.65 -2.78 22.72
C GLU A 112 15.50 -3.40 24.10
N ASP A 113 15.16 -2.59 25.11
CA ASP A 113 14.94 -3.03 26.48
C ASP A 113 13.68 -3.91 26.64
N GLU A 114 12.62 -3.63 25.87
CA GLU A 114 11.42 -4.45 25.84
C GLU A 114 11.67 -5.80 25.16
N MET A 115 12.45 -5.80 24.07
CA MET A 115 12.86 -7.05 23.40
C MET A 115 13.71 -7.93 24.32
N LYS A 116 14.70 -7.37 25.02
CA LYS A 116 15.56 -8.10 25.96
C LYS A 116 14.76 -8.69 27.11
N LYS A 117 13.84 -7.91 27.71
CA LYS A 117 12.95 -8.39 28.78
C LYS A 117 12.06 -9.55 28.32
N GLN A 118 11.50 -9.47 27.10
CA GLN A 118 10.70 -10.57 26.56
C GLN A 118 11.54 -11.81 26.30
N GLN A 119 12.75 -11.67 25.78
CA GLN A 119 13.65 -12.78 25.51
C GLN A 119 14.12 -13.48 26.79
N GLU A 120 14.47 -12.71 27.82
CA GLU A 120 14.84 -13.25 29.14
C GLU A 120 13.69 -13.97 29.84
N ALA A 121 12.47 -13.45 29.72
CA ALA A 121 11.28 -14.08 30.31
C ALA A 121 10.92 -15.38 29.60
N LEU A 122 11.08 -15.44 28.27
CA LEU A 122 10.91 -16.67 27.48
C LEU A 122 11.95 -17.74 27.86
N GLN A 123 13.22 -17.34 28.04
CA GLN A 123 14.30 -18.27 28.47
C GLN A 123 14.08 -18.81 29.88
N LYS A 124 13.45 -18.03 30.76
CA LYS A 124 13.11 -18.42 32.14
C LYS A 124 11.79 -19.20 32.25
N GLY A 125 11.11 -19.48 31.14
CA GLY A 125 9.83 -20.17 31.12
C GLY A 125 8.68 -19.41 31.80
N GLN A 126 8.86 -18.11 32.03
CA GLN A 126 7.87 -17.25 32.70
C GLN A 126 7.02 -16.54 31.67
N PHE A 127 6.09 -17.29 31.07
CA PHE A 127 5.10 -16.72 30.16
C PHE A 127 3.89 -16.24 30.94
N THR A 128 3.74 -14.93 31.09
CA THR A 128 2.61 -14.33 31.81
C THR A 128 1.48 -13.94 30.88
N ILE A 129 0.25 -13.86 31.41
CA ILE A 129 -0.92 -13.37 30.67
C ILE A 129 -0.68 -11.95 30.13
N GLU A 130 0.05 -11.11 30.86
CA GLU A 130 0.40 -9.75 30.43
C GLU A 130 1.33 -9.76 29.20
N MET A 131 2.30 -10.66 29.14
CA MET A 131 3.15 -10.84 27.97
C MET A 131 2.35 -11.34 26.77
N PHE A 132 1.40 -12.24 26.99
CA PHE A 132 0.48 -12.68 25.94
C PHE A 132 -0.37 -11.52 25.41
N ARG A 133 -0.92 -10.68 26.29
CA ARG A 133 -1.68 -9.49 25.91
C ARG A 133 -0.83 -8.49 25.12
N GLN A 134 0.42 -8.26 25.53
CA GLN A 134 1.36 -7.38 24.82
C GLN A 134 1.73 -7.93 23.43
N GLN A 135 1.96 -9.24 23.31
CA GLN A 135 2.19 -9.88 22.00
C GLN A 135 0.97 -9.73 21.09
N PHE A 136 -0.23 -9.98 21.60
CA PHE A 136 -1.46 -9.78 20.83
C PHE A 136 -1.67 -8.33 20.41
N ALA A 137 -1.41 -7.37 21.30
CA ALA A 137 -1.48 -5.95 20.98
C ALA A 137 -0.45 -5.54 19.91
N THR A 138 0.72 -6.15 19.91
CA THR A 138 1.76 -5.94 18.88
C THR A 138 1.33 -6.52 17.54
N ILE A 139 0.79 -7.73 17.53
CA ILE A 139 0.23 -8.39 16.33
C ILE A 139 -0.95 -7.58 15.77
N ALA A 140 -1.83 -7.08 16.63
CA ALA A 140 -2.95 -6.22 16.22
C ALA A 140 -2.47 -4.90 15.61
N LYS A 141 -1.43 -4.26 16.20
CA LYS A 141 -0.77 -3.06 15.64
C LYS A 141 -0.10 -3.34 14.29
N MET A 142 0.37 -4.56 14.06
CA MET A 142 0.94 -4.98 12.77
C MET A 142 -0.10 -4.98 11.64
N GLY A 143 -1.40 -4.92 11.94
CA GLY A 143 -2.44 -4.99 10.93
C GLY A 143 -2.39 -6.34 10.23
N MET A 144 -2.79 -7.41 10.93
CA MET A 144 -2.73 -8.80 10.43
C MET A 144 -3.38 -8.95 9.05
N LYS A 145 -4.47 -8.21 8.78
CA LYS A 145 -5.16 -8.19 7.49
C LYS A 145 -4.28 -7.63 6.36
N ASP A 146 -3.56 -6.54 6.63
CA ASP A 146 -2.60 -5.94 5.70
C ASP A 146 -1.40 -6.85 5.41
N MET A 147 -0.96 -7.61 6.41
CA MET A 147 0.19 -8.50 6.28
C MET A 147 -0.18 -9.78 5.52
N LEU A 148 -1.34 -10.36 5.81
CA LEU A 148 -1.85 -11.55 5.12
C LEU A 148 -2.22 -11.24 3.65
N GLY A 149 -2.77 -10.06 3.37
CA GLY A 149 -3.08 -9.62 2.01
C GLY A 149 -1.85 -9.41 1.11
N ARG A 150 -0.65 -9.26 1.70
CA ARG A 150 0.62 -9.11 0.97
C ARG A 150 1.37 -10.41 0.76
N MET A 151 0.95 -11.50 1.43
CA MET A 151 1.59 -12.82 1.30
C MET A 151 1.03 -13.59 0.09
N PRO A 152 1.88 -14.23 -0.72
CA PRO A 152 1.43 -14.99 -1.89
C PRO A 152 0.51 -16.14 -1.47
N GLY A 153 -0.67 -16.24 -2.07
CA GLY A 153 -1.64 -17.32 -1.85
C GLY A 153 -2.47 -17.23 -0.56
N MET A 154 -2.28 -16.22 0.28
CA MET A 154 -3.06 -16.08 1.53
C MET A 154 -4.22 -15.08 1.42
N SER A 155 -4.28 -14.28 0.39
CA SER A 155 -5.37 -13.33 0.14
C SER A 155 -6.75 -14.01 -0.04
N GLU A 156 -6.77 -15.27 -0.45
CA GLU A 156 -8.01 -16.06 -0.64
C GLU A 156 -8.52 -16.71 0.67
N MET A 157 -7.71 -16.71 1.73
CA MET A 157 -8.06 -17.33 3.02
C MET A 157 -8.69 -16.36 4.03
N ILE A 158 -8.80 -15.08 3.70
CA ILE A 158 -9.42 -14.07 4.57
C ILE A 158 -10.93 -14.07 4.30
N PRO A 159 -11.79 -14.47 5.26
CA PRO A 159 -13.25 -14.36 5.09
C PRO A 159 -13.63 -12.87 4.93
N GLU A 160 -14.35 -12.54 3.88
CA GLU A 160 -14.99 -11.24 3.73
C GLU A 160 -16.05 -11.12 4.85
N GLY A 161 -15.81 -10.24 5.83
CA GLY A 161 -16.89 -9.81 6.71
C GLY A 161 -16.70 -9.90 8.23
N GLU A 162 -15.57 -10.34 8.75
CA GLU A 162 -15.32 -10.25 10.20
C GLU A 162 -14.18 -9.27 10.49
N ASP A 163 -14.54 -8.04 10.92
CA ASP A 163 -13.65 -7.18 11.68
C ASP A 163 -13.61 -7.74 13.11
N PRO A 164 -12.49 -8.21 13.62
CA PRO A 164 -12.35 -8.47 15.06
C PRO A 164 -12.27 -7.11 15.77
N GLU A 165 -13.34 -6.74 16.50
CA GLU A 165 -13.31 -5.68 17.51
C GLU A 165 -12.26 -5.94 18.60
#